data_d96da58d79fb53c41f449102ea7d55c6
#
_entry.id   d96da58d79fb53c41f449102ea7d55c6
#
_cell.length_a   1.000
_cell.length_b   1.000
_cell.length_c   1.000
_cell.angle_alpha   90.00
_cell.angle_beta   90.00
_cell.angle_gamma   90.00
#
_symmetry.space_group_name_H-M   'P 1'
#
loop_
_entity.id
_entity.type
_entity.pdbx_description
1 polymer ?
#
loop_
_entity_poly.entity_id
_entity_poly.type
_entity_poly.pdbx_seq_one_letter_code
_entity_poly.pdbx_strand_id
1 'polypeptide(L)'
;MDPRDSADELERTIERYNDAWNAHDVETIVSFHAPGMVFENHTAGDRVEGEAVGPHIAGIFERNSDLQFAGRRLYARDGLVVSEWTATATSRDGRRVEWDGIDVFPFENGLILRKDVYSSSHNPRVLDDD
;
A
#
# COMPACT_ATOMS: atom_id res chain seq x y z
N MET A 1 -6.95 -24.55 5.22
CA MET A 1 -6.75 -23.11 5.05
C MET A 1 -7.47 -22.37 6.17
N ASP A 2 -6.86 -21.33 6.71
CA ASP A 2 -7.48 -20.47 7.73
C ASP A 2 -8.65 -19.71 7.07
N PRO A 3 -9.86 -19.72 7.68
CA PRO A 3 -11.00 -18.98 7.11
C PRO A 3 -10.74 -17.50 6.92
N ARG A 4 -9.81 -16.91 7.69
CA ARG A 4 -9.44 -15.50 7.54
C ARG A 4 -8.70 -15.23 6.23
N ASP A 5 -8.19 -16.28 5.57
CA ASP A 5 -7.46 -16.18 4.30
C ASP A 5 -8.34 -16.48 3.09
N SER A 6 -9.66 -16.60 3.28
CA SER A 6 -10.57 -16.77 2.15
C SER A 6 -10.62 -15.51 1.30
N ALA A 7 -10.91 -15.65 0.01
CA ALA A 7 -10.98 -14.52 -0.92
C ALA A 7 -11.90 -13.41 -0.39
N ASP A 8 -13.11 -13.75 0.10
CA ASP A 8 -14.06 -12.76 0.58
C ASP A 8 -13.57 -12.01 1.82
N GLU A 9 -12.94 -12.73 2.76
CA GLU A 9 -12.38 -12.10 3.96
C GLU A 9 -11.20 -11.18 3.61
N LEU A 10 -10.33 -11.63 2.71
CA LEU A 10 -9.16 -10.84 2.32
C LEU A 10 -9.55 -9.56 1.58
N GLU A 11 -10.61 -9.62 0.77
CA GLU A 11 -11.11 -8.42 0.11
C GLU A 11 -11.49 -7.35 1.13
N ARG A 12 -12.24 -7.74 2.17
CA ARG A 12 -12.62 -6.83 3.25
C ARG A 12 -11.40 -6.35 4.04
N THR A 13 -10.45 -7.24 4.29
CA THR A 13 -9.23 -6.88 5.02
C THR A 13 -8.43 -5.82 4.28
N ILE A 14 -8.24 -5.97 2.97
CA ILE A 14 -7.47 -5.00 2.19
C ILE A 14 -8.21 -3.67 2.06
N GLU A 15 -9.54 -3.68 1.98
CA GLU A 15 -10.29 -2.42 1.99
C GLU A 15 -10.01 -1.62 3.27
N ARG A 16 -10.03 -2.29 4.43
CA ARG A 16 -9.70 -1.64 5.71
C ARG A 16 -8.24 -1.20 5.78
N TYR A 17 -7.34 -2.00 5.22
CA TYR A 17 -5.93 -1.68 5.16
C TYR A 17 -5.70 -0.42 4.32
N ASN A 18 -6.33 -0.34 3.15
CA ASN A 18 -6.23 0.83 2.27
C ASN A 18 -6.82 2.09 2.93
N ASP A 19 -7.91 1.94 3.69
CA ASP A 19 -8.48 3.06 4.46
C ASP A 19 -7.47 3.58 5.49
N ALA A 20 -6.74 2.68 6.16
CA ALA A 20 -5.70 3.08 7.12
C ALA A 20 -4.56 3.84 6.44
N TRP A 21 -4.16 3.44 5.23
CA TRP A 21 -3.16 4.17 4.44
C TRP A 21 -3.64 5.58 4.11
N ASN A 22 -4.89 5.73 3.70
CA ASN A 22 -5.46 7.05 3.39
C ASN A 22 -5.62 7.93 4.64
N ALA A 23 -5.79 7.32 5.80
CA ALA A 23 -5.83 8.05 7.06
C ALA A 23 -4.42 8.36 7.60
N HIS A 24 -3.36 7.87 6.95
CA HIS A 24 -1.97 7.96 7.41
C HIS A 24 -1.80 7.39 8.83
N ASP A 25 -2.57 6.36 9.15
CA ASP A 25 -2.58 5.75 10.48
C ASP A 25 -1.60 4.57 10.52
N VAL A 26 -0.34 4.87 10.80
CA VAL A 26 0.75 3.89 10.77
C VAL A 26 0.49 2.73 11.74
N GLU A 27 0.01 3.01 12.94
CA GLU A 27 -0.25 1.97 13.94
C GLU A 27 -1.29 0.97 13.42
N THR A 28 -2.39 1.45 12.84
CA THR A 28 -3.40 0.58 12.27
C THR A 28 -2.86 -0.19 11.07
N ILE A 29 -2.10 0.46 10.18
CA ILE A 29 -1.48 -0.19 9.03
C ILE A 29 -0.65 -1.40 9.50
N VAL A 30 0.24 -1.17 10.46
CA VAL A 30 1.16 -2.21 10.95
C VAL A 30 0.40 -3.36 11.61
N SER A 31 -0.77 -3.09 12.19
CA SER A 31 -1.57 -4.13 12.84
C SER A 31 -2.04 -5.23 11.89
N PHE A 32 -2.05 -4.98 10.59
CA PHE A 32 -2.40 -5.98 9.57
C PHE A 32 -1.22 -6.85 9.14
N HIS A 33 -0.01 -6.52 9.56
CA HIS A 33 1.21 -7.18 9.11
C HIS A 33 1.56 -8.38 9.97
N ALA A 34 2.00 -9.47 9.31
CA ALA A 34 2.55 -10.62 10.03
C ALA A 34 3.90 -10.26 10.65
N PRO A 35 4.31 -10.97 11.72
CA PRO A 35 5.67 -10.81 12.24
C PRO A 35 6.69 -11.05 11.13
N GLY A 36 7.69 -10.17 11.01
CA GLY A 36 8.72 -10.28 9.98
C GLY A 36 8.25 -9.91 8.56
N MET A 37 7.08 -9.28 8.44
CA MET A 37 6.54 -8.84 7.15
C MET A 37 7.57 -8.06 6.34
N VAL A 38 7.60 -8.30 5.02
CA VAL A 38 8.50 -7.60 4.10
C VAL A 38 7.71 -6.60 3.27
N PHE A 39 8.17 -5.36 3.27
CA PHE A 39 7.65 -4.30 2.40
C PHE A 39 8.74 -3.98 1.38
N GLU A 40 8.44 -4.24 0.12
CA GLU A 40 9.39 -3.98 -0.97
C GLU A 40 8.72 -3.16 -2.07
N ASN A 41 9.25 -1.95 -2.29
CA ASN A 41 8.84 -1.13 -3.42
C ASN A 41 9.83 -1.37 -4.55
N HIS A 42 9.44 -2.17 -5.53
CA HIS A 42 10.32 -2.60 -6.61
C HIS A 42 10.67 -1.45 -7.57
N THR A 43 9.80 -0.44 -7.65
CA THR A 43 10.03 0.72 -8.51
C THR A 43 11.07 1.66 -7.89
N ALA A 44 10.93 1.94 -6.59
CA ALA A 44 11.87 2.81 -5.87
C ALA A 44 13.15 2.10 -5.45
N GLY A 45 13.12 0.76 -5.36
CA GLY A 45 14.27 -0.02 -4.92
C GLY A 45 14.41 -0.11 -3.40
N ASP A 46 13.34 0.20 -2.66
CA ASP A 46 13.36 0.15 -1.20
C ASP A 46 12.84 -1.20 -0.70
N ARG A 47 13.51 -1.75 0.30
CA ARG A 47 13.09 -2.98 0.96
C ARG A 47 13.34 -2.87 2.45
N VAL A 48 12.28 -3.09 3.24
CA VAL A 48 12.37 -3.13 4.71
C VAL A 48 11.58 -4.32 5.22
N GLU A 49 11.91 -4.78 6.43
CA GLU A 49 11.19 -5.92 7.01
C GLU A 49 11.02 -5.77 8.51
N GLY A 50 10.02 -6.46 9.04
CA GLY A 50 9.76 -6.54 10.47
C GLY A 50 9.52 -5.19 11.10
N GLU A 51 10.22 -4.91 12.17
CA GLU A 51 10.05 -3.68 12.96
C GLU A 51 10.45 -2.41 12.20
N ALA A 52 11.23 -2.54 11.12
CA ALA A 52 11.63 -1.40 10.31
C ALA A 52 10.49 -0.88 9.41
N VAL A 53 9.44 -1.67 9.19
CA VAL A 53 8.36 -1.31 8.26
C VAL A 53 7.56 -0.11 8.77
N GLY A 54 7.19 -0.08 10.05
CA GLY A 54 6.43 1.05 10.62
C GLY A 54 7.12 2.39 10.45
N PRO A 55 8.37 2.54 10.91
CA PRO A 55 9.13 3.79 10.72
C PRO A 55 9.31 4.15 9.24
N HIS A 56 9.48 3.17 8.36
CA HIS A 56 9.59 3.42 6.93
C HIS A 56 8.31 4.04 6.37
N ILE A 57 7.15 3.51 6.73
CA ILE A 57 5.85 4.03 6.30
C ILE A 57 5.64 5.44 6.86
N ALA A 58 5.97 5.66 8.14
CA ALA A 58 5.89 7.00 8.74
C ALA A 58 6.71 8.01 7.93
N GLY A 59 7.90 7.62 7.46
CA GLY A 59 8.74 8.46 6.61
C GLY A 59 8.08 8.80 5.27
N ILE A 60 7.36 7.85 4.68
CA ILE A 60 6.61 8.09 3.44
C ILE A 60 5.59 9.21 3.66
N PHE A 61 4.83 9.16 4.75
CA PHE A 61 3.82 10.16 5.05
C PHE A 61 4.42 11.53 5.42
N GLU A 62 5.58 11.53 6.06
CA GLU A 62 6.29 12.79 6.35
C GLU A 62 6.72 13.51 5.07
N ARG A 63 7.18 12.73 4.08
CA ARG A 63 7.62 13.29 2.80
C ARG A 63 6.46 13.59 1.85
N ASN A 64 5.30 12.99 2.09
CA ASN A 64 4.13 13.09 1.21
C ASN A 64 2.89 13.28 2.08
N SER A 65 2.77 14.45 2.70
CA SER A 65 1.73 14.71 3.72
C SER A 65 0.31 14.64 3.17
N ASP A 66 0.12 14.79 1.88
CA ASP A 66 -1.19 14.74 1.23
C ASP A 66 -1.37 13.50 0.35
N LEU A 67 -0.53 12.48 0.53
CA LEU A 67 -0.63 11.24 -0.23
C LEU A 67 -1.98 10.57 -0.01
N GLN A 68 -2.68 10.27 -1.11
CA GLN A 68 -3.95 9.56 -1.09
C GLN A 68 -3.96 8.52 -2.19
N PHE A 69 -4.70 7.44 -1.97
CA PHE A 69 -4.86 6.34 -2.92
C PHE A 69 -6.34 6.19 -3.26
N ALA A 70 -6.63 6.12 -4.56
CA ALA A 70 -7.95 5.75 -5.05
C ALA A 70 -7.87 4.32 -5.58
N GLY A 71 -8.65 3.41 -5.00
CA GLY A 71 -8.71 2.02 -5.45
C GLY A 71 -9.33 1.93 -6.83
N ARG A 72 -8.78 1.08 -7.69
CA ARG A 72 -9.29 0.86 -9.04
C ARG A 72 -9.89 -0.52 -9.18
N ARG A 73 -9.09 -1.55 -8.99
CA ARG A 73 -9.52 -2.95 -9.07
C ARG A 73 -8.83 -3.74 -7.99
N LEU A 74 -9.57 -4.73 -7.48
CA LEU A 74 -9.05 -5.61 -6.44
C LEU A 74 -9.35 -7.04 -6.86
N TYR A 75 -8.31 -7.85 -6.87
CA TYR A 75 -8.41 -9.25 -7.23
C TYR A 75 -8.03 -10.06 -6.00
N ALA A 76 -8.99 -10.81 -5.46
CA ALA A 76 -8.75 -11.64 -4.28
C ALA A 76 -8.98 -13.10 -4.60
N ARG A 77 -8.11 -13.92 -4.08
CA ARG A 77 -8.26 -15.38 -4.05
C ARG A 77 -7.78 -15.85 -2.68
N ASP A 78 -7.99 -17.12 -2.39
CA ASP A 78 -7.55 -17.66 -1.10
C ASP A 78 -6.05 -17.42 -0.91
N GLY A 79 -5.70 -16.72 0.16
CA GLY A 79 -4.31 -16.44 0.52
C GLY A 79 -3.60 -15.33 -0.26
N LEU A 80 -4.29 -14.64 -1.19
CA LEU A 80 -3.62 -13.67 -2.06
C LEU A 80 -4.56 -12.53 -2.47
N VAL A 81 -4.06 -11.30 -2.43
CA VAL A 81 -4.76 -10.12 -2.98
C VAL A 81 -3.83 -9.34 -3.89
N VAL A 82 -4.36 -8.89 -5.03
CA VAL A 82 -3.72 -7.91 -5.90
C VAL A 82 -4.61 -6.66 -5.90
N SER A 83 -4.04 -5.51 -5.54
CA SER A 83 -4.77 -4.25 -5.41
C SER A 83 -4.20 -3.23 -6.39
N GLU A 84 -5.04 -2.77 -7.34
CA GLU A 84 -4.67 -1.71 -8.29
C GLU A 84 -5.19 -0.39 -7.77
N TRP A 85 -4.36 0.66 -7.86
CA TRP A 85 -4.71 1.98 -7.32
C TRP A 85 -4.08 3.10 -8.15
N THR A 86 -4.61 4.31 -7.95
CA THR A 86 -3.99 5.55 -8.41
C THR A 86 -3.66 6.39 -7.17
N ALA A 87 -2.42 6.83 -7.06
CA ALA A 87 -1.98 7.68 -5.96
C ALA A 87 -1.92 9.13 -6.41
N THR A 88 -2.20 10.05 -5.50
CA THR A 88 -2.02 11.49 -5.71
C THR A 88 -1.21 12.07 -4.56
N ALA A 89 -0.38 13.05 -4.89
CA ALA A 89 0.42 13.76 -3.90
C ALA A 89 0.88 15.11 -4.49
N THR A 90 1.48 15.95 -3.65
CA THR A 90 2.15 17.15 -4.12
C THR A 90 3.64 16.87 -4.18
N SER A 91 4.26 17.11 -5.32
CA SER A 91 5.69 16.92 -5.51
C SER A 91 6.50 18.03 -4.85
N ARG A 92 7.85 17.85 -4.80
CA ARG A 92 8.73 18.85 -4.17
C ARG A 92 8.62 20.22 -4.80
N ASP A 93 8.32 20.32 -6.09
CA ASP A 93 8.19 21.59 -6.79
C ASP A 93 6.78 22.20 -6.66
N GLY A 94 5.92 21.61 -5.82
CA GLY A 94 4.60 22.15 -5.52
C GLY A 94 3.52 21.75 -6.50
N ARG A 95 3.80 20.85 -7.42
CA ARG A 95 2.81 20.38 -8.40
C ARG A 95 2.02 19.20 -7.85
N ARG A 96 0.71 19.19 -8.16
CA ARG A 96 -0.09 17.99 -7.93
C ARG A 96 0.27 16.95 -8.98
N VAL A 97 0.56 15.74 -8.53
CA VAL A 97 0.93 14.63 -9.41
C VAL A 97 0.11 13.39 -9.07
N GLU A 98 -0.02 12.51 -10.06
CA GLU A 98 -0.64 11.20 -9.83
C GLU A 98 0.15 10.11 -10.55
N TRP A 99 0.07 8.91 -10.04
CA TRP A 99 0.67 7.73 -10.67
C TRP A 99 -0.16 6.50 -10.33
N ASP A 100 0.05 5.44 -11.09
CA ASP A 100 -0.67 4.19 -10.91
C ASP A 100 0.24 3.15 -10.27
N GLY A 101 -0.34 2.22 -9.55
CA GLY A 101 0.41 1.14 -8.95
C GLY A 101 -0.41 -0.10 -8.70
N ILE A 102 0.32 -1.13 -8.34
CA ILE A 102 -0.21 -2.43 -7.97
C ILE A 102 0.52 -2.89 -6.72
N ASP A 103 -0.26 -3.36 -5.74
CA ASP A 103 0.27 -4.06 -4.58
C ASP A 103 -0.07 -5.54 -4.70
N VAL A 104 0.89 -6.38 -4.38
CA VAL A 104 0.69 -7.83 -4.30
C VAL A 104 0.88 -8.25 -2.85
N PHE A 105 -0.16 -8.90 -2.29
CA PHE A 105 -0.20 -9.27 -0.88
C PHE A 105 -0.45 -10.76 -0.71
N PRO A 106 0.57 -11.56 -0.41
CA PRO A 106 0.32 -12.90 0.13
C PRO A 106 -0.05 -12.82 1.61
N PHE A 107 -0.99 -13.65 2.05
CA PHE A 107 -1.52 -13.68 3.41
C PHE A 107 -1.31 -15.05 4.04
N GLU A 108 -1.19 -15.05 5.38
CA GLU A 108 -1.25 -16.26 6.18
C GLU A 108 -1.86 -15.90 7.54
N ASN A 109 -2.80 -16.70 8.01
CA ASN A 109 -3.48 -16.49 9.30
C ASN A 109 -4.13 -15.11 9.39
N GLY A 110 -4.66 -14.61 8.28
CA GLY A 110 -5.33 -13.31 8.20
C GLY A 110 -4.39 -12.12 8.20
N LEU A 111 -3.08 -12.33 8.14
CA LEU A 111 -2.07 -11.27 8.21
C LEU A 111 -1.26 -11.19 6.91
N ILE A 112 -0.81 -9.99 6.57
CA ILE A 112 -0.03 -9.73 5.37
C ILE A 112 1.41 -10.21 5.58
N LEU A 113 1.85 -11.17 4.74
CA LEU A 113 3.23 -11.66 4.79
C LEU A 113 4.19 -10.74 4.06
N ARG A 114 3.75 -10.17 2.95
CA ARG A 114 4.56 -9.28 2.11
C ARG A 114 3.67 -8.22 1.48
N LYS A 115 4.26 -7.08 1.20
CA LYS A 115 3.66 -6.06 0.35
C LYS A 115 4.68 -5.75 -0.74
N ASP A 116 4.41 -6.21 -1.94
CA ASP A 116 5.23 -5.93 -3.11
C ASP A 116 4.55 -4.84 -3.94
N VAL A 117 5.23 -3.71 -4.11
CA VAL A 117 4.71 -2.54 -4.82
C VAL A 117 5.42 -2.37 -6.15
N TYR A 118 4.64 -2.22 -7.21
CA TYR A 118 5.11 -1.88 -8.56
C TYR A 118 4.31 -0.68 -9.03
N SER A 119 4.96 0.36 -9.51
CA SER A 119 4.24 1.59 -9.85
C SER A 119 4.93 2.40 -10.93
N SER A 120 4.23 3.41 -11.44
CA SER A 120 4.75 4.39 -12.37
C SER A 120 5.21 5.67 -11.66
N SER A 121 5.60 5.59 -10.39
CA SER A 121 5.96 6.76 -9.59
C SER A 121 7.14 7.56 -10.12
N HIS A 122 8.04 6.93 -10.91
CA HIS A 122 9.17 7.63 -11.53
C HIS A 122 8.75 8.45 -12.77
N ASN A 123 7.53 8.27 -13.23
CA ASN A 123 7.01 9.01 -14.39
C ASN A 123 5.56 9.43 -14.10
N PRO A 124 5.34 10.26 -13.07
CA PRO A 124 3.99 10.65 -12.69
C PRO A 124 3.36 11.58 -13.72
N ARG A 125 2.04 11.55 -13.76
CA ARG A 125 1.28 12.54 -14.55
C ARG A 125 1.14 13.80 -13.70
N VAL A 126 1.38 14.97 -14.31
CA VAL A 126 1.15 16.25 -13.65
C VAL A 126 -0.31 16.62 -13.84
N LEU A 127 -0.99 16.89 -12.72
CA LEU A 127 -2.39 17.30 -12.76
C LEU A 127 -2.46 18.79 -13.09
N ASP A 128 -3.40 19.14 -13.96
CA ASP A 128 -3.60 20.53 -14.33
C ASP A 128 -4.34 21.25 -13.19
N ASP A 129 -3.80 22.36 -12.73
CA ASP A 129 -4.38 23.14 -11.65
C ASP A 129 -5.34 24.23 -12.15
N ASP A 130 -5.47 24.38 -13.43
CA ASP A 130 -6.31 25.45 -14.02
C ASP A 130 -7.79 25.10 -14.02
#